data_60899807f9e4ae96777bc69e941cdc52
#
_entry.id   60899807f9e4ae96777bc69e941cdc52
#
_cell.length_a   1.000
_cell.length_b   1.000
_cell.length_c   1.000
_cell.angle_alpha   90.00
_cell.angle_beta   90.00
_cell.angle_gamma   90.00
#
_symmetry.space_group_name_H-M   'P 1'
#
loop_
_entity.id
_entity.type
_entity.pdbx_description
1 polymer ?
#
loop_
_entity_poly.entity_id
_entity_poly.type
_entity_poly.pdbx_seq_one_letter_code
_entity_poly.pdbx_strand_id
1 'polypeptide(L)'
;QSLLQSLGFYTIADIQHSSENYLHGVLGKWGVMLYRFANGIDTRAVEPYSTVKSVSEETTFDEDSADEDVIIATLTELCDRVIRRVRAQHFAFKTITLKIRLEGFETYTRSKTIHDHVKDMITLQKEIMRLYISFGRGKRRVRLLGVRVANLICDADVQMSLFNCRDEQKIEKIETVIDSMHHRGLNLLRASVVKPPEKFGIIHNDGKKGKH
;
A
#
# COMPACT_ATOMS: atom_id res chain seq x y z
N GLN A 1 17.65 -15.92 -1.57
CA GLN A 1 17.86 -17.36 -1.38
C GLN A 1 18.80 -17.90 -2.47
N SER A 2 18.55 -17.69 -3.75
CA SER A 2 19.38 -18.18 -4.86
C SER A 2 20.87 -17.76 -4.76
N LEU A 3 21.15 -16.52 -4.37
CA LEU A 3 22.54 -16.04 -4.19
C LEU A 3 23.28 -16.80 -3.09
N LEU A 4 22.67 -17.08 -1.95
CA LEU A 4 23.30 -17.85 -0.88
C LEU A 4 23.54 -19.29 -1.33
N GLN A 5 22.62 -19.90 -2.06
CA GLN A 5 22.76 -21.24 -2.61
C GLN A 5 23.90 -21.33 -3.64
N SER A 6 24.07 -20.30 -4.50
CA SER A 6 25.20 -20.24 -5.43
C SER A 6 26.57 -20.08 -4.76
N LEU A 7 26.57 -19.60 -3.50
CA LEU A 7 27.77 -19.51 -2.66
C LEU A 7 28.00 -20.75 -1.77
N GLY A 8 27.15 -21.78 -1.91
CA GLY A 8 27.26 -23.02 -1.15
C GLY A 8 26.57 -23.00 0.23
N PHE A 9 25.79 -21.95 0.53
CA PHE A 9 25.07 -21.85 1.80
C PHE A 9 23.62 -22.31 1.63
N TYR A 10 23.26 -23.46 2.16
CA TYR A 10 21.94 -24.08 2.10
C TYR A 10 21.19 -23.97 3.43
N THR A 11 21.93 -23.91 4.54
CA THR A 11 21.41 -23.89 5.92
C THR A 11 22.01 -22.73 6.72
N ILE A 12 21.41 -22.43 7.87
CA ILE A 12 21.96 -21.46 8.84
C ILE A 12 23.28 -21.97 9.40
N ALA A 13 23.43 -23.30 9.59
CA ALA A 13 24.67 -23.91 10.05
C ALA A 13 25.84 -23.67 9.10
N ASP A 14 25.61 -23.68 7.78
CA ASP A 14 26.64 -23.36 6.80
C ASP A 14 27.17 -21.94 6.97
N ILE A 15 26.28 -20.98 7.22
CA ILE A 15 26.63 -19.58 7.51
C ILE A 15 27.39 -19.47 8.83
N GLN A 16 26.96 -20.20 9.87
CA GLN A 16 27.58 -20.22 11.18
C GLN A 16 29.04 -20.73 11.14
N HIS A 17 29.29 -21.79 10.33
CA HIS A 17 30.60 -22.39 10.18
C HIS A 17 31.52 -21.61 9.21
N SER A 18 31.01 -20.59 8.55
CA SER A 18 31.82 -19.71 7.68
C SER A 18 32.60 -18.70 8.52
N SER A 19 33.31 -17.77 7.86
CA SER A 19 33.97 -16.66 8.53
C SER A 19 33.26 -15.33 8.27
N GLU A 20 33.26 -14.43 9.28
CA GLU A 20 32.68 -13.09 9.14
C GLU A 20 33.33 -12.33 8.00
N ASN A 21 34.68 -12.45 7.85
CA ASN A 21 35.44 -11.78 6.81
C ASN A 21 35.08 -12.26 5.40
N TYR A 22 34.89 -13.57 5.22
CA TYR A 22 34.45 -14.12 3.94
C TYR A 22 33.06 -13.61 3.55
N LEU A 23 32.12 -13.71 4.48
CA LEU A 23 30.76 -13.24 4.25
C LEU A 23 30.69 -11.72 4.02
N HIS A 24 31.54 -10.94 4.70
CA HIS A 24 31.68 -9.52 4.44
C HIS A 24 32.21 -9.26 3.02
N GLY A 25 33.21 -9.99 2.58
CA GLY A 25 33.80 -9.84 1.25
C GLY A 25 32.80 -10.10 0.12
N VAL A 26 31.90 -11.09 0.30
CA VAL A 26 30.95 -11.52 -0.74
C VAL A 26 29.61 -10.77 -0.69
N LEU A 27 29.13 -10.46 0.52
CA LEU A 27 27.78 -9.91 0.77
C LEU A 27 27.80 -8.53 1.43
N GLY A 28 28.98 -7.96 1.70
CA GLY A 28 29.14 -6.67 2.37
C GLY A 28 28.55 -6.68 3.79
N LYS A 29 27.95 -5.57 4.20
CA LYS A 29 27.34 -5.42 5.54
C LYS A 29 26.28 -6.49 5.85
N TRP A 30 25.57 -7.00 4.84
CA TRP A 30 24.60 -8.08 4.99
C TRP A 30 25.26 -9.39 5.42
N GLY A 31 26.46 -9.69 4.90
CA GLY A 31 27.23 -10.88 5.27
C GLY A 31 27.60 -10.88 6.74
N VAL A 32 28.07 -9.75 7.25
CA VAL A 32 28.37 -9.56 8.69
C VAL A 32 27.12 -9.80 9.55
N MET A 33 26.01 -9.21 9.13
CA MET A 33 24.75 -9.35 9.86
C MET A 33 24.25 -10.82 9.86
N LEU A 34 24.29 -11.49 8.72
CA LEU A 34 23.92 -12.90 8.60
C LEU A 34 24.80 -13.80 9.48
N TYR A 35 26.12 -13.58 9.48
CA TYR A 35 27.04 -14.32 10.34
C TYR A 35 26.70 -14.15 11.81
N ARG A 36 26.52 -12.91 12.26
CA ARG A 36 26.18 -12.61 13.66
C ARG A 36 24.86 -13.25 14.06
N PHE A 37 23.82 -13.14 13.27
CA PHE A 37 22.52 -13.75 13.56
C PHE A 37 22.60 -15.28 13.57
N ALA A 38 23.35 -15.91 12.67
CA ALA A 38 23.58 -17.33 12.67
C ALA A 38 24.27 -17.81 13.96
N ASN A 39 25.14 -16.97 14.55
CA ASN A 39 25.82 -17.24 15.82
C ASN A 39 25.03 -16.72 17.04
N GLY A 40 23.78 -16.31 16.90
CA GLY A 40 22.94 -15.82 18.00
C GLY A 40 23.35 -14.45 18.54
N ILE A 41 24.16 -13.69 17.78
CA ILE A 41 24.63 -12.37 18.18
C ILE A 41 23.73 -11.30 17.56
N ASP A 42 22.92 -10.64 18.38
CA ASP A 42 22.14 -9.46 18.00
C ASP A 42 22.37 -8.36 19.04
N THR A 43 23.10 -7.33 18.65
CA THR A 43 23.45 -6.19 19.52
C THR A 43 22.46 -5.04 19.43
N ARG A 44 21.37 -5.19 18.65
CA ARG A 44 20.36 -4.14 18.51
C ARG A 44 19.58 -3.99 19.81
N ALA A 45 19.41 -2.76 20.25
CA ALA A 45 18.55 -2.45 21.38
C ALA A 45 17.09 -2.79 21.04
N VAL A 46 16.30 -3.21 22.02
CA VAL A 46 14.85 -3.31 21.90
C VAL A 46 14.29 -1.91 21.92
N GLU A 47 13.76 -1.46 20.79
CA GLU A 47 13.09 -0.17 20.67
C GLU A 47 11.57 -0.38 20.83
N PRO A 48 11.00 -0.12 22.03
CA PRO A 48 9.58 -0.37 22.29
C PRO A 48 8.65 0.59 21.54
N TYR A 49 9.16 1.75 21.12
CA TYR A 49 8.38 2.77 20.41
C TYR A 49 9.12 3.21 19.15
N SER A 50 8.62 2.81 18.01
CA SER A 50 9.00 3.40 16.73
C SER A 50 7.90 4.35 16.26
N THR A 51 8.28 5.50 15.69
CA THR A 51 7.33 6.39 15.03
C THR A 51 6.66 5.65 13.89
N VAL A 52 5.33 5.75 13.79
CA VAL A 52 4.57 5.14 12.68
C VAL A 52 5.01 5.79 11.37
N LYS A 53 5.60 5.01 10.47
CA LYS A 53 6.12 5.51 9.18
C LYS A 53 5.12 5.32 8.03
N SER A 54 4.16 4.41 8.20
CA SER A 54 3.15 4.09 7.18
C SER A 54 1.96 3.37 7.80
N VAL A 55 0.80 3.50 7.16
CA VAL A 55 -0.43 2.75 7.45
C VAL A 55 -0.79 1.95 6.21
N SER A 56 -1.13 0.67 6.35
CA SER A 56 -1.51 -0.19 5.23
C SER A 56 -2.56 -1.21 5.62
N GLU A 57 -3.39 -1.58 4.63
CA GLU A 57 -4.36 -2.67 4.69
C GLU A 57 -4.21 -3.53 3.44
N GLU A 58 -4.30 -4.85 3.61
CA GLU A 58 -4.20 -5.82 2.52
C GLU A 58 -5.31 -6.88 2.67
N THR A 59 -5.81 -7.35 1.54
CA THR A 59 -6.78 -8.46 1.49
C THR A 59 -6.36 -9.44 0.42
N THR A 60 -6.36 -10.73 0.77
CA THR A 60 -6.19 -11.84 -0.16
C THR A 60 -7.57 -12.39 -0.48
N PHE A 61 -7.88 -12.56 -1.76
CA PHE A 61 -9.12 -13.22 -2.18
C PHE A 61 -9.04 -14.72 -1.91
N ASP A 62 -10.13 -15.32 -1.49
CA ASP A 62 -10.23 -16.77 -1.32
C ASP A 62 -10.02 -17.49 -2.66
N GLU A 63 -10.58 -16.94 -3.74
CA GLU A 63 -10.34 -17.33 -5.11
C GLU A 63 -9.83 -16.13 -5.93
N ASP A 64 -8.82 -16.36 -6.79
CA ASP A 64 -8.26 -15.32 -7.64
C ASP A 64 -9.35 -14.71 -8.54
N SER A 65 -9.60 -13.41 -8.45
CA SER A 65 -10.69 -12.72 -9.13
C SER A 65 -10.23 -12.02 -10.42
N ALA A 66 -11.03 -12.15 -11.47
CA ALA A 66 -10.94 -11.34 -12.68
C ALA A 66 -12.03 -10.28 -12.75
N ASP A 67 -13.01 -10.33 -11.83
CA ASP A 67 -14.16 -9.43 -11.78
C ASP A 67 -13.73 -8.02 -11.37
N GLU A 68 -13.95 -7.08 -12.26
CA GLU A 68 -13.56 -5.67 -12.08
C GLU A 68 -14.36 -5.00 -10.96
N ASP A 69 -15.64 -5.30 -10.85
CA ASP A 69 -16.51 -4.70 -9.83
C ASP A 69 -16.08 -5.16 -8.43
N VAL A 70 -15.75 -6.44 -8.28
CA VAL A 70 -15.22 -7.00 -7.03
C VAL A 70 -13.88 -6.36 -6.67
N ILE A 71 -12.99 -6.19 -7.63
CA ILE A 71 -11.68 -5.58 -7.43
C ILE A 71 -11.82 -4.11 -6.99
N ILE A 72 -12.67 -3.34 -7.69
CA ILE A 72 -12.92 -1.92 -7.38
C ILE A 72 -13.56 -1.76 -6.01
N ALA A 73 -14.55 -2.58 -5.68
CA ALA A 73 -15.20 -2.58 -4.37
C ALA A 73 -14.19 -2.86 -3.26
N THR A 74 -13.33 -3.88 -3.45
CA THR A 74 -12.28 -4.23 -2.48
C THR A 74 -11.25 -3.11 -2.31
N LEU A 75 -10.80 -2.47 -3.39
CA LEU A 75 -9.89 -1.32 -3.31
C LEU A 75 -10.52 -0.16 -2.54
N THR A 76 -11.81 0.09 -2.76
CA THR A 76 -12.55 1.15 -2.06
C THR A 76 -12.66 0.84 -0.56
N GLU A 77 -12.96 -0.40 -0.20
CA GLU A 77 -12.99 -0.84 1.20
C GLU A 77 -11.62 -0.72 1.88
N LEU A 78 -10.54 -1.12 1.20
CA LEU A 78 -9.18 -0.97 1.72
C LEU A 78 -8.81 0.50 1.94
N CYS A 79 -9.20 1.39 1.02
CA CYS A 79 -9.01 2.83 1.19
C CYS A 79 -9.75 3.34 2.44
N ASP A 80 -10.99 2.91 2.65
CA ASP A 80 -11.78 3.32 3.82
C ASP A 80 -11.12 2.84 5.14
N ARG A 81 -10.66 1.59 5.20
CA ARG A 81 -9.93 1.06 6.37
C ARG A 81 -8.64 1.84 6.65
N VAL A 82 -7.86 2.14 5.62
CA VAL A 82 -6.62 2.92 5.75
C VAL A 82 -6.92 4.33 6.27
N ILE A 83 -7.89 5.02 5.68
CA ILE A 83 -8.26 6.40 6.08
C ILE A 83 -8.74 6.45 7.53
N ARG A 84 -9.57 5.50 7.96
CA ARG A 84 -10.02 5.42 9.36
C ARG A 84 -8.84 5.31 10.33
N ARG A 85 -7.85 4.48 10.00
CA ARG A 85 -6.65 4.34 10.85
C ARG A 85 -5.77 5.58 10.82
N VAL A 86 -5.61 6.23 9.68
CA VAL A 86 -4.88 7.49 9.53
C VAL A 86 -5.50 8.58 10.42
N ARG A 87 -6.82 8.74 10.36
CA ARG A 87 -7.55 9.73 11.16
C ARG A 87 -7.54 9.42 12.66
N ALA A 88 -7.75 8.15 13.02
CA ALA A 88 -7.72 7.73 14.42
C ALA A 88 -6.35 7.98 15.09
N GLN A 89 -5.29 8.05 14.30
CA GLN A 89 -3.92 8.32 14.78
C GLN A 89 -3.49 9.77 14.52
N HIS A 90 -4.39 10.63 14.07
CA HIS A 90 -4.12 12.04 13.78
C HIS A 90 -2.96 12.26 12.80
N PHE A 91 -2.93 11.48 11.71
CA PHE A 91 -1.94 11.61 10.64
C PHE A 91 -2.53 12.19 9.37
N ALA A 92 -1.67 12.86 8.61
CA ALA A 92 -1.83 13.12 7.19
C ALA A 92 -0.69 12.44 6.43
N PHE A 93 -0.92 12.10 5.15
CA PHE A 93 0.02 11.36 4.32
C PHE A 93 0.28 12.06 3.00
N LYS A 94 1.41 11.71 2.37
CA LYS A 94 1.82 12.27 1.08
C LYS A 94 2.10 11.20 0.02
N THR A 95 2.47 10.00 0.42
CA THR A 95 2.77 8.90 -0.51
C THR A 95 1.70 7.83 -0.45
N ILE A 96 1.16 7.50 -1.60
CA ILE A 96 0.11 6.50 -1.80
C ILE A 96 0.70 5.34 -2.59
N THR A 97 0.45 4.12 -2.17
CA THR A 97 1.00 2.92 -2.78
C THR A 97 -0.09 1.87 -2.95
N LEU A 98 -0.21 1.36 -4.16
CA LEU A 98 -1.01 0.21 -4.51
C LEU A 98 -0.11 -1.02 -4.62
N LYS A 99 -0.49 -2.11 -3.94
CA LYS A 99 0.12 -3.43 -4.06
C LYS A 99 -0.87 -4.37 -4.70
N ILE A 100 -0.44 -5.06 -5.75
CA ILE A 100 -1.24 -6.04 -6.47
C ILE A 100 -0.42 -7.32 -6.55
N ARG A 101 -1.02 -8.44 -6.14
CA ARG A 101 -0.49 -9.77 -6.44
C ARG A 101 -1.43 -10.45 -7.40
N LEU A 102 -0.89 -10.91 -8.51
CA LEU A 102 -1.63 -11.64 -9.53
C LEU A 102 -1.57 -13.15 -9.28
N GLU A 103 -2.36 -13.90 -10.04
CA GLU A 103 -2.22 -15.35 -10.16
C GLU A 103 -0.76 -15.73 -10.43
N GLY A 104 -0.30 -16.86 -9.89
CA GLY A 104 1.11 -17.25 -9.95
C GLY A 104 2.02 -16.52 -8.96
N PHE A 105 1.46 -15.79 -7.99
CA PHE A 105 2.16 -15.09 -6.91
C PHE A 105 3.07 -13.94 -7.33
N GLU A 106 2.99 -13.46 -8.56
CA GLU A 106 3.69 -12.26 -8.99
C GLU A 106 3.14 -11.02 -8.29
N THR A 107 4.00 -10.31 -7.58
CA THR A 107 3.62 -9.12 -6.80
C THR A 107 4.17 -7.86 -7.43
N TYR A 108 3.31 -6.89 -7.63
CA TYR A 108 3.64 -5.58 -8.18
C TYR A 108 3.27 -4.48 -7.17
N THR A 109 4.08 -3.42 -7.19
CA THR A 109 3.85 -2.24 -6.38
C THR A 109 3.90 -1.01 -7.27
N ARG A 110 2.94 -0.10 -7.10
CA ARG A 110 2.90 1.20 -7.78
C ARG A 110 2.68 2.28 -6.75
N SER A 111 3.51 3.33 -6.79
CA SER A 111 3.46 4.40 -5.79
C SER A 111 3.38 5.76 -6.47
N LYS A 112 2.70 6.69 -5.81
CA LYS A 112 2.67 8.10 -6.18
C LYS A 112 2.81 8.96 -4.94
N THR A 113 3.69 9.94 -5.00
CA THR A 113 3.78 11.01 -4.01
C THR A 113 3.04 12.23 -4.56
N ILE A 114 2.09 12.74 -3.79
CA ILE A 114 1.31 13.95 -4.09
C ILE A 114 2.02 15.18 -3.52
N HIS A 115 1.60 16.37 -3.95
CA HIS A 115 2.27 17.61 -3.56
C HIS A 115 2.06 17.94 -2.08
N ASP A 116 0.81 17.85 -1.61
CA ASP A 116 0.43 18.24 -0.26
C ASP A 116 0.10 17.02 0.59
N HIS A 117 0.21 17.16 1.92
CA HIS A 117 -0.27 16.13 2.84
C HIS A 117 -1.79 16.19 2.93
N VAL A 118 -2.42 15.03 2.83
CA VAL A 118 -3.89 14.90 2.86
C VAL A 118 -4.31 13.81 3.86
N LYS A 119 -5.56 13.90 4.30
CA LYS A 119 -6.19 12.93 5.22
C LYS A 119 -7.60 12.52 4.75
N ASP A 120 -7.94 12.81 3.49
CA ASP A 120 -9.27 12.60 2.93
C ASP A 120 -9.36 11.32 2.07
N MET A 121 -10.53 10.68 2.12
CA MET A 121 -10.85 9.46 1.41
C MET A 121 -10.89 9.67 -0.11
N ILE A 122 -11.36 10.83 -0.55
CA ILE A 122 -11.61 11.10 -1.98
C ILE A 122 -10.29 11.12 -2.74
N THR A 123 -9.30 11.82 -2.20
CA THR A 123 -7.96 11.89 -2.78
C THR A 123 -7.29 10.51 -2.78
N LEU A 124 -7.36 9.76 -1.67
CA LEU A 124 -6.79 8.42 -1.60
C LEU A 124 -7.40 7.50 -2.65
N GLN A 125 -8.73 7.42 -2.70
CA GLN A 125 -9.45 6.56 -3.63
C GLN A 125 -9.15 6.93 -5.08
N LYS A 126 -9.17 8.23 -5.42
CA LYS A 126 -8.87 8.73 -6.77
C LYS A 126 -7.47 8.31 -7.23
N GLU A 127 -6.47 8.45 -6.38
CA GLU A 127 -5.09 8.11 -6.74
C GLU A 127 -4.86 6.58 -6.79
N ILE A 128 -5.47 5.80 -5.90
CA ILE A 128 -5.44 4.33 -5.95
C ILE A 128 -6.07 3.83 -7.26
N MET A 129 -7.22 4.38 -7.66
CA MET A 129 -7.86 4.01 -8.93
C MET A 129 -7.02 4.38 -10.15
N ARG A 130 -6.34 5.53 -10.13
CA ARG A 130 -5.39 5.91 -11.19
C ARG A 130 -4.22 4.92 -11.27
N LEU A 131 -3.64 4.55 -10.13
CA LEU A 131 -2.56 3.57 -10.07
C LEU A 131 -3.01 2.20 -10.57
N TYR A 132 -4.23 1.78 -10.23
CA TYR A 132 -4.82 0.53 -10.68
C TYR A 132 -5.05 0.52 -12.20
N ILE A 133 -5.67 1.55 -12.75
CA ILE A 133 -5.90 1.70 -14.20
C ILE A 133 -4.57 1.72 -14.95
N SER A 134 -3.59 2.49 -14.47
CA SER A 134 -2.28 2.60 -15.10
C SER A 134 -1.45 1.31 -15.04
N PHE A 135 -1.74 0.42 -14.08
CA PHE A 135 -1.08 -0.87 -13.97
C PHE A 135 -1.41 -1.79 -15.14
N GLY A 136 -2.63 -1.76 -15.66
CA GLY A 136 -3.01 -2.49 -16.87
C GLY A 136 -2.84 -4.00 -16.74
N ARG A 137 -3.50 -4.66 -15.77
CA ARG A 137 -3.38 -6.11 -15.50
C ARG A 137 -3.74 -7.02 -16.68
N GLY A 138 -4.42 -6.49 -17.71
CA GLY A 138 -4.97 -7.27 -18.81
C GLY A 138 -6.07 -8.22 -18.33
N LYS A 139 -6.02 -9.48 -18.76
CA LYS A 139 -6.97 -10.54 -18.37
C LYS A 139 -6.52 -11.35 -17.14
N ARG A 140 -5.40 -10.99 -16.51
CA ARG A 140 -4.83 -11.74 -15.38
C ARG A 140 -5.69 -11.59 -14.14
N ARG A 141 -5.83 -12.68 -13.39
CA ARG A 141 -6.60 -12.69 -12.14
C ARG A 141 -5.80 -12.05 -11.00
N VAL A 142 -6.50 -11.39 -10.11
CA VAL A 142 -5.94 -10.75 -8.92
C VAL A 142 -6.12 -11.67 -7.72
N ARG A 143 -5.02 -11.94 -7.02
CA ARG A 143 -4.98 -12.75 -5.80
C ARG A 143 -5.00 -11.91 -4.54
N LEU A 144 -4.31 -10.75 -4.52
CA LEU A 144 -4.22 -9.89 -3.37
C LEU A 144 -4.19 -8.43 -3.80
N LEU A 145 -4.89 -7.61 -3.05
CA LEU A 145 -4.86 -6.15 -3.12
C LEU A 145 -4.36 -5.56 -1.82
N GLY A 146 -3.61 -4.48 -1.90
CA GLY A 146 -3.15 -3.74 -0.75
C GLY A 146 -3.08 -2.25 -1.04
N VAL A 147 -3.47 -1.45 -0.04
CA VAL A 147 -3.36 0.00 -0.04
C VAL A 147 -2.46 0.41 1.12
N ARG A 148 -1.48 1.26 0.83
CA ARG A 148 -0.56 1.79 1.83
C ARG A 148 -0.40 3.28 1.64
N VAL A 149 -0.33 4.00 2.76
CA VAL A 149 0.07 5.41 2.80
C VAL A 149 1.31 5.57 3.65
N ALA A 150 2.18 6.50 3.25
CA ALA A 150 3.46 6.78 3.91
C ALA A 150 3.80 8.27 3.81
N ASN A 151 4.98 8.65 4.32
CA ASN A 151 5.36 10.05 4.53
C ASN A 151 4.29 10.73 5.39
N LEU A 152 4.13 10.17 6.60
CA LEU A 152 3.15 10.61 7.56
C LEU A 152 3.68 11.80 8.35
N ILE A 153 2.81 12.77 8.58
CA ILE A 153 3.01 13.87 9.54
C ILE A 153 1.81 13.93 10.48
N CYS A 154 1.96 14.59 11.63
CA CYS A 154 0.82 14.90 12.47
C CYS A 154 -0.15 15.82 11.71
N ASP A 155 -1.45 15.59 11.79
CA ASP A 155 -2.45 16.40 11.07
C ASP A 155 -2.49 17.85 11.55
N ALA A 156 -2.08 18.12 12.81
CA ALA A 156 -1.90 19.47 13.35
C ALA A 156 -0.80 20.28 12.63
N ASP A 157 0.17 19.59 11.99
CA ASP A 157 1.27 20.20 11.26
C ASP A 157 0.93 20.44 9.77
N VAL A 158 -0.26 20.06 9.33
CA VAL A 158 -0.71 20.27 7.95
C VAL A 158 -1.04 21.73 7.73
N GLN A 159 -0.27 22.38 6.87
CA GLN A 159 -0.58 23.72 6.43
C GLN A 159 -1.82 23.70 5.52
N MET A 160 -2.95 24.24 5.99
CA MET A 160 -4.16 24.36 5.17
C MET A 160 -3.95 25.35 4.03
N SER A 161 -4.37 24.96 2.83
CA SER A 161 -4.40 25.89 1.71
C SER A 161 -5.50 26.94 1.90
N LEU A 162 -5.14 28.19 1.81
CA LEU A 162 -6.09 29.33 1.92
C LEU A 162 -7.20 29.29 0.86
N PHE A 163 -6.97 28.58 -0.25
CA PHE A 163 -7.91 28.57 -1.40
C PHE A 163 -8.94 27.44 -1.35
N ASN A 164 -8.69 26.34 -0.60
CA ASN A 164 -9.57 25.16 -0.57
C ASN A 164 -10.32 24.94 0.76
N CYS A 165 -10.21 25.88 1.68
CA CYS A 165 -10.67 25.78 3.06
C CYS A 165 -12.16 25.41 3.23
N ARG A 166 -13.04 25.87 2.33
CA ARG A 166 -14.50 25.63 2.46
C ARG A 166 -14.93 24.22 2.11
N ASP A 167 -14.31 23.62 1.11
CA ASP A 167 -14.66 22.27 0.69
C ASP A 167 -14.02 21.21 1.59
N GLU A 168 -12.82 21.47 2.06
CA GLU A 168 -12.14 20.65 3.07
C GLU A 168 -12.92 20.57 4.39
N GLN A 169 -13.45 21.69 4.89
CA GLN A 169 -14.27 21.71 6.11
C GLN A 169 -15.60 20.94 5.97
N LYS A 170 -16.23 20.97 4.80
CA LYS A 170 -17.44 20.17 4.55
C LYS A 170 -17.14 18.67 4.52
N ILE A 171 -16.05 18.29 3.86
CA ILE A 171 -15.59 16.90 3.80
C ILE A 171 -15.25 16.40 5.20
N GLU A 172 -14.52 17.18 6.00
CA GLU A 172 -14.13 16.82 7.37
C GLU A 172 -15.36 16.60 8.28
N LYS A 173 -16.38 17.46 8.18
CA LYS A 173 -17.64 17.28 8.93
C LYS A 173 -18.38 15.99 8.57
N ILE A 174 -18.47 15.67 7.27
CA ILE A 174 -19.12 14.43 6.81
C ILE A 174 -18.34 13.22 7.30
N GLU A 175 -17.03 13.25 7.21
CA GLU A 175 -16.15 12.17 7.66
C GLU A 175 -16.21 11.95 9.17
N THR A 176 -16.28 13.01 9.96
CA THR A 176 -16.46 12.93 11.42
C THR A 176 -17.79 12.27 11.79
N VAL A 177 -18.86 12.57 11.07
CA VAL A 177 -20.17 11.94 11.27
C VAL A 177 -20.11 10.44 10.93
N ILE A 178 -19.49 10.08 9.80
CA ILE A 178 -19.33 8.68 9.40
C ILE A 178 -18.52 7.91 10.45
N ASP A 179 -17.40 8.46 10.93
CA ASP A 179 -16.56 7.83 11.95
C ASP A 179 -17.33 7.64 13.27
N SER A 180 -18.13 8.64 13.68
CA SER A 180 -18.95 8.54 14.89
C SER A 180 -20.02 7.43 14.79
N MET A 181 -20.59 7.22 13.61
CA MET A 181 -21.56 6.15 13.37
C MET A 181 -20.90 4.76 13.37
N HIS A 182 -19.72 4.62 12.80
CA HIS A 182 -18.93 3.38 12.88
C HIS A 182 -18.57 3.02 14.33
N HIS A 183 -18.21 4.00 15.16
CA HIS A 183 -17.98 3.80 16.62
C HIS A 183 -19.23 3.29 17.34
N ARG A 184 -20.42 3.59 16.84
CA ARG A 184 -21.70 3.10 17.37
C ARG A 184 -22.10 1.72 16.79
N GLY A 185 -21.21 1.07 16.02
CA GLY A 185 -21.46 -0.24 15.41
C GLY A 185 -22.32 -0.21 14.14
N LEU A 186 -22.61 0.98 13.61
CA LEU A 186 -23.33 1.12 12.34
C LEU A 186 -22.33 1.05 11.17
N ASN A 187 -22.42 0.01 10.38
CA ASN A 187 -21.57 -0.18 9.21
C ASN A 187 -22.13 0.63 8.02
N LEU A 188 -21.75 1.90 7.94
CA LEU A 188 -22.13 2.77 6.83
C LEU A 188 -21.11 2.59 5.69
N LEU A 189 -21.57 2.01 4.59
CA LEU A 189 -20.83 2.00 3.35
C LEU A 189 -21.21 3.26 2.55
N ARG A 190 -20.22 3.98 2.03
CA ARG A 190 -20.48 5.10 1.12
C ARG A 190 -21.14 4.56 -0.14
N ALA A 191 -22.05 5.32 -0.73
CA ALA A 191 -22.73 4.94 -1.98
C ALA A 191 -21.73 4.65 -3.13
N SER A 192 -20.55 5.24 -3.10
CA SER A 192 -19.45 4.94 -4.03
C SER A 192 -18.85 3.55 -3.88
N VAL A 193 -19.10 2.85 -2.77
CA VAL A 193 -18.71 1.43 -2.55
C VAL A 193 -19.75 0.50 -3.14
N VAL A 194 -21.02 0.96 -3.20
CA VAL A 194 -22.18 0.16 -3.67
C VAL A 194 -22.42 0.33 -5.17
N LYS A 195 -22.02 1.47 -5.75
CA LYS A 195 -22.03 1.68 -7.21
C LYS A 195 -20.61 2.06 -7.64
N PRO A 196 -20.01 1.32 -8.59
CA PRO A 196 -18.80 1.81 -9.24
C PRO A 196 -19.10 3.18 -9.84
N PRO A 197 -18.14 4.14 -9.78
CA PRO A 197 -18.34 5.43 -10.43
C PRO A 197 -18.66 5.19 -11.90
N GLU A 198 -19.76 5.78 -12.39
CA GLU A 198 -20.15 5.70 -13.80
C GLU A 198 -18.94 6.07 -14.63
N LYS A 199 -18.45 5.08 -15.37
CA LYS A 199 -17.49 5.13 -16.46
C LYS A 199 -16.51 6.31 -16.42
N PHE A 200 -15.39 6.16 -15.75
CA PHE A 200 -14.18 6.80 -16.24
C PHE A 200 -13.97 6.27 -17.66
N GLY A 201 -14.19 7.14 -18.67
CA GLY A 201 -14.14 6.74 -20.06
C GLY A 201 -12.88 5.95 -20.37
N ILE A 202 -13.05 4.67 -20.61
CA ILE A 202 -12.05 3.82 -21.24
C ILE A 202 -12.01 4.33 -22.66
N ILE A 203 -10.99 5.11 -22.99
CA ILE A 203 -10.64 5.41 -24.38
C ILE A 203 -10.19 4.08 -24.95
N HIS A 204 -11.13 3.36 -25.59
CA HIS A 204 -10.79 2.29 -26.49
C HIS A 204 -10.03 2.93 -27.65
N ASN A 205 -8.72 2.77 -27.65
CA ASN A 205 -7.90 3.08 -28.81
C ASN A 205 -8.13 1.97 -29.82
N ASP A 206 -9.26 2.04 -30.55
CA ASP A 206 -9.51 1.20 -31.71
C ASP A 206 -8.50 1.60 -32.80
N GLY A 207 -7.38 0.88 -32.79
CA GLY A 207 -6.41 0.93 -33.88
C GLY A 207 -7.07 0.59 -35.20
N LYS A 208 -7.55 1.61 -35.92
CA LYS A 208 -7.90 1.49 -37.32
C LYS A 208 -6.65 1.05 -38.09
N LYS A 209 -6.59 -0.23 -38.42
CA LYS A 209 -5.74 -0.72 -39.51
C LYS A 209 -6.28 -0.11 -40.80
N GLY A 210 -5.64 0.96 -41.25
CA GLY A 210 -5.79 1.46 -42.61
C GLY A 210 -5.24 0.41 -43.57
N LYS A 211 -6.13 -0.12 -44.44
CA LYS A 211 -5.74 -0.74 -45.69
C LYS A 211 -5.38 0.37 -46.67
N HIS A 212 -4.17 0.32 -47.17
CA HIS A 212 -3.86 0.51 -48.61
C HIS A 212 -2.47 -0.01 -48.85
#